data_fab1bf5c7a04ea834eb911f213c9dae2
#
_entry.id   fab1bf5c7a04ea834eb911f213c9dae2
#
_cell.length_a   1.000
_cell.length_b   1.000
_cell.length_c   1.000
_cell.angle_alpha   90.00
_cell.angle_beta   90.00
_cell.angle_gamma   90.00
#
_symmetry.space_group_name_H-M   'P 1'
#
loop_
_entity.id
_entity.type
_entity.pdbx_description
1 polymer ?
#
loop_
_entity_poly.entity_id
_entity_poly.type
_entity_poly.pdbx_seq_one_letter_code
_entity_poly.pdbx_strand_id
1 'polypeptide(L)'
;MTWGEGVYMVLDELKLVSDDSTFEEEHIIFLMNKYRARILRQNYASGKKTVLDDNYQTIEVPLKEVNAIDGIYDRRKYLKSTAEIPSLLGIGNTVVSTVDYYQGNIVFVPREKMRTTGHNKWLKNIIYASLNDGSLYLKSENPQFLYLGSVKLTGIFDDAKEATLLTGDINILDMKFPLEGSFINAMIQLIVQELSGAVYKPEDNINNSADDLADIGISSSKNRQTKNEE
;
A
#
# COMPACT_ATOMS: atom_id res chain seq x y z
N MET A 1 -6.45 -4.70 -13.50
CA MET A 1 -7.49 -4.07 -12.67
C MET A 1 -7.03 -2.66 -12.29
N THR A 2 -7.93 -1.68 -12.39
CA THR A 2 -7.72 -0.33 -11.84
C THR A 2 -8.18 -0.26 -10.39
N TRP A 3 -7.85 0.83 -9.69
CA TRP A 3 -8.39 1.08 -8.34
C TRP A 3 -9.92 1.16 -8.36
N GLY A 4 -10.50 1.88 -9.35
CA GLY A 4 -11.95 2.02 -9.49
C GLY A 4 -12.65 0.69 -9.74
N GLU A 5 -12.13 -0.14 -10.64
CA GLU A 5 -12.67 -1.50 -10.85
C GLU A 5 -12.66 -2.32 -9.54
N GLY A 6 -11.58 -2.22 -8.74
CA GLY A 6 -11.52 -2.89 -7.45
C GLY A 6 -12.57 -2.39 -6.46
N VAL A 7 -12.78 -1.08 -6.39
CA VAL A 7 -13.83 -0.47 -5.54
C VAL A 7 -15.21 -0.97 -5.96
N TYR A 8 -15.52 -0.95 -7.27
CA TYR A 8 -16.82 -1.44 -7.77
C TYR A 8 -17.04 -2.92 -7.47
N MET A 9 -16.01 -3.76 -7.63
CA MET A 9 -16.12 -5.19 -7.30
C MET A 9 -16.44 -5.41 -5.81
N VAL A 10 -15.81 -4.65 -4.92
CA VAL A 10 -16.11 -4.72 -3.47
C VAL A 10 -17.54 -4.25 -3.18
N LEU A 11 -17.97 -3.14 -3.80
CA LEU A 11 -19.33 -2.61 -3.61
C LEU A 11 -20.40 -3.57 -4.13
N ASP A 12 -20.16 -4.23 -5.27
CA ASP A 12 -21.11 -5.20 -5.82
C ASP A 12 -21.23 -6.43 -4.92
N GLU A 13 -20.14 -6.95 -4.37
CA GLU A 13 -20.17 -8.05 -3.40
C GLU A 13 -20.88 -7.63 -2.08
N LEU A 14 -20.67 -6.41 -1.61
CA LEU A 14 -21.31 -5.90 -0.40
C LEU A 14 -22.82 -5.72 -0.58
N LYS A 15 -23.30 -5.29 -1.76
CA LYS A 15 -24.74 -5.19 -2.07
C LYS A 15 -25.44 -6.53 -2.01
N LEU A 16 -24.73 -7.62 -2.31
CA LEU A 16 -25.27 -8.98 -2.15
C LEU A 16 -25.47 -9.38 -0.69
N VAL A 17 -24.72 -8.75 0.23
CA VAL A 17 -24.76 -9.05 1.67
C VAL A 17 -25.72 -8.10 2.42
N SER A 18 -25.77 -6.82 2.04
CA SER A 18 -26.61 -5.81 2.68
C SER A 18 -26.97 -4.72 1.69
N ASP A 19 -28.27 -4.56 1.43
CA ASP A 19 -28.82 -3.59 0.47
C ASP A 19 -28.78 -2.14 1.02
N ASP A 20 -28.76 -1.97 2.33
CA ASP A 20 -28.86 -0.67 3.01
C ASP A 20 -27.51 -0.07 3.42
N SER A 21 -26.40 -0.74 3.18
CA SER A 21 -25.08 -0.26 3.62
C SER A 21 -24.45 0.69 2.60
N THR A 22 -24.23 1.94 3.01
CA THR A 22 -23.46 2.93 2.25
C THR A 22 -22.03 2.96 2.74
N PHE A 23 -21.10 2.47 1.91
CA PHE A 23 -19.67 2.56 2.19
C PHE A 23 -19.02 3.66 1.36
N GLU A 24 -18.16 4.46 1.99
CA GLU A 24 -17.38 5.47 1.29
C GLU A 24 -16.27 4.84 0.46
N GLU A 25 -16.10 5.29 -0.79
CA GLU A 25 -15.06 4.80 -1.71
C GLU A 25 -13.66 4.94 -1.11
N GLU A 26 -13.39 6.03 -0.38
CA GLU A 26 -12.10 6.26 0.27
C GLU A 26 -11.78 5.20 1.33
N HIS A 27 -12.78 4.74 2.07
CA HIS A 27 -12.61 3.68 3.05
C HIS A 27 -12.27 2.35 2.38
N ILE A 28 -12.94 2.03 1.26
CA ILE A 28 -12.63 0.83 0.48
C ILE A 28 -11.21 0.91 -0.08
N ILE A 29 -10.79 2.04 -0.64
CA ILE A 29 -9.42 2.27 -1.12
C ILE A 29 -8.40 2.04 0.00
N PHE A 30 -8.66 2.54 1.20
CA PHE A 30 -7.82 2.31 2.37
C PHE A 30 -7.69 0.81 2.70
N LEU A 31 -8.81 0.08 2.70
CA LEU A 31 -8.81 -1.36 2.95
C LEU A 31 -8.09 -2.14 1.84
N MET A 32 -8.28 -1.77 0.57
CA MET A 32 -7.56 -2.36 -0.55
C MET A 32 -6.05 -2.23 -0.36
N ASN A 33 -5.57 -1.03 0.02
CA ASN A 33 -4.17 -0.79 0.28
C ASN A 33 -3.64 -1.63 1.47
N LYS A 34 -4.37 -1.65 2.58
CA LYS A 34 -4.07 -2.45 3.80
C LYS A 34 -3.96 -3.94 3.48
N TYR A 35 -4.94 -4.51 2.79
CA TYR A 35 -4.96 -5.94 2.48
C TYR A 35 -3.96 -6.32 1.40
N ARG A 36 -3.71 -5.45 0.41
CA ARG A 36 -2.62 -5.62 -0.54
C ARG A 36 -1.28 -5.82 0.16
N ALA A 37 -0.90 -4.88 1.03
CA ALA A 37 0.35 -4.96 1.77
C ALA A 37 0.45 -6.25 2.62
N ARG A 38 -0.64 -6.65 3.27
CA ARG A 38 -0.73 -7.89 4.05
C ARG A 38 -0.52 -9.13 3.18
N ILE A 39 -1.22 -9.22 2.05
CA ILE A 39 -1.14 -10.37 1.13
C ILE A 39 0.27 -10.50 0.56
N LEU A 40 0.87 -9.40 0.13
CA LEU A 40 2.23 -9.40 -0.40
C LEU A 40 3.25 -9.85 0.66
N ARG A 41 3.15 -9.35 1.89
CA ARG A 41 4.01 -9.80 3.00
C ARG A 41 3.85 -11.29 3.26
N GLN A 42 2.63 -11.80 3.33
CA GLN A 42 2.38 -13.22 3.59
C GLN A 42 2.95 -14.14 2.51
N ASN A 43 2.84 -13.75 1.24
CA ASN A 43 3.24 -14.62 0.12
C ASN A 43 4.71 -14.52 -0.24
N TYR A 44 5.34 -13.36 -0.05
CA TYR A 44 6.68 -13.08 -0.56
C TYR A 44 7.74 -12.81 0.51
N ALA A 45 7.38 -12.63 1.80
CA ALA A 45 8.35 -12.33 2.85
C ALA A 45 9.44 -13.42 3.01
N SER A 46 9.14 -14.67 2.65
CA SER A 46 10.10 -15.76 2.72
C SER A 46 11.22 -15.68 1.66
N GLY A 47 11.09 -14.81 0.66
CA GLY A 47 12.04 -14.69 -0.46
C GLY A 47 12.13 -15.90 -1.40
N LYS A 48 11.30 -16.93 -1.18
CA LYS A 48 11.31 -18.17 -1.97
C LYS A 48 10.59 -18.04 -3.32
N LYS A 49 9.67 -17.10 -3.43
CA LYS A 49 8.88 -16.84 -4.63
C LYS A 49 9.35 -15.55 -5.29
N THR A 50 9.46 -15.58 -6.61
CA THR A 50 9.73 -14.36 -7.39
C THR A 50 8.48 -13.49 -7.42
N VAL A 51 8.64 -12.22 -7.12
CA VAL A 51 7.56 -11.25 -7.21
C VAL A 51 7.31 -10.89 -8.67
N LEU A 52 6.05 -10.90 -9.09
CA LEU A 52 5.65 -10.53 -10.45
C LEU A 52 5.69 -9.01 -10.64
N ASP A 53 5.91 -8.59 -11.89
CA ASP A 53 6.03 -7.18 -12.27
C ASP A 53 4.76 -6.36 -11.95
N ASP A 54 3.59 -7.00 -11.95
CA ASP A 54 2.32 -6.35 -11.62
C ASP A 54 2.24 -5.79 -10.19
N ASN A 55 3.09 -6.27 -9.29
CA ASN A 55 3.15 -5.81 -7.91
C ASN A 55 4.06 -4.59 -7.71
N TYR A 56 4.90 -4.26 -8.71
CA TYR A 56 5.83 -3.13 -8.64
C TYR A 56 5.16 -1.84 -9.09
N GLN A 57 5.61 -0.74 -8.49
CA GLN A 57 5.28 0.61 -8.90
C GLN A 57 6.56 1.38 -9.19
N THR A 58 6.50 2.29 -10.16
CA THR A 58 7.60 3.18 -10.50
C THR A 58 7.16 4.62 -10.26
N ILE A 59 7.90 5.34 -9.44
CA ILE A 59 7.70 6.75 -9.17
C ILE A 59 8.87 7.56 -9.71
N GLU A 60 8.60 8.77 -10.19
CA GLU A 60 9.63 9.72 -10.55
C GLU A 60 9.95 10.60 -9.33
N VAL A 61 11.24 10.65 -8.97
CA VAL A 61 11.73 11.32 -7.78
C VAL A 61 12.59 12.47 -8.19
N PRO A 62 12.15 13.73 -8.06
CA PRO A 62 12.96 14.91 -8.31
C PRO A 62 14.02 15.05 -7.21
N LEU A 63 15.21 15.49 -7.63
CA LEU A 63 16.40 15.55 -6.79
C LEU A 63 16.88 16.99 -6.59
N LYS A 64 17.52 17.22 -5.44
CA LYS A 64 18.22 18.46 -5.13
C LYS A 64 19.60 18.18 -4.55
N GLU A 65 20.56 19.08 -4.81
CA GLU A 65 21.89 19.02 -4.23
C GLU A 65 21.85 19.37 -2.73
N VAL A 66 22.56 18.59 -1.91
CA VAL A 66 22.78 18.83 -0.50
C VAL A 66 24.25 18.61 -0.12
N ASN A 67 24.76 19.38 0.84
CA ASN A 67 26.19 19.36 1.18
C ASN A 67 26.59 18.25 2.15
N ALA A 68 25.65 17.72 2.94
CA ALA A 68 25.90 16.65 3.90
C ALA A 68 24.62 15.88 4.19
N ILE A 69 24.78 14.61 4.60
CA ILE A 69 23.71 13.79 5.15
C ILE A 69 23.99 13.64 6.64
N ASP A 70 22.97 13.86 7.49
CA ASP A 70 23.07 13.65 8.92
C ASP A 70 23.56 12.24 9.24
N GLY A 71 24.63 12.14 10.04
CA GLY A 71 25.24 10.88 10.43
C GLY A 71 26.21 10.26 9.41
N ILE A 72 26.42 10.87 8.24
CA ILE A 72 27.47 10.48 7.31
C ILE A 72 28.52 11.60 7.32
N TYR A 73 29.65 11.35 7.97
CA TYR A 73 30.77 12.28 8.07
C TYR A 73 31.61 12.31 6.78
N ASP A 74 30.96 12.72 5.68
CA ASP A 74 31.65 12.92 4.40
C ASP A 74 31.37 14.37 3.94
N ARG A 75 32.43 15.07 3.52
CA ARG A 75 32.37 16.47 3.04
C ARG A 75 31.86 16.57 1.59
N ARG A 76 31.41 15.47 1.01
CA ARG A 76 30.98 15.42 -0.37
C ARG A 76 29.57 15.95 -0.54
N LYS A 77 29.28 16.35 -1.76
CA LYS A 77 27.93 16.71 -2.17
C LYS A 77 27.13 15.43 -2.45
N TYR A 78 25.87 15.50 -2.13
CA TYR A 78 24.89 14.42 -2.36
C TYR A 78 23.70 14.98 -3.12
N LEU A 79 22.95 14.10 -3.78
CA LEU A 79 21.59 14.42 -4.21
C LEU A 79 20.61 13.80 -3.23
N LYS A 80 19.58 14.56 -2.90
CA LYS A 80 18.48 14.14 -2.02
C LYS A 80 17.15 14.34 -2.75
N SER A 81 16.19 13.44 -2.55
CA SER A 81 14.83 13.65 -3.03
C SER A 81 14.22 14.91 -2.45
N THR A 82 13.45 15.64 -3.26
CA THR A 82 12.70 16.83 -2.81
C THR A 82 11.40 16.44 -2.12
N ALA A 83 10.77 15.34 -2.56
CA ALA A 83 9.59 14.76 -1.96
C ALA A 83 9.96 13.63 -1.00
N GLU A 84 9.12 13.39 -0.02
CA GLU A 84 9.17 12.21 0.82
C GLU A 84 8.73 11.00 0.01
N ILE A 85 9.39 9.87 0.23
CA ILE A 85 9.16 8.63 -0.50
C ILE A 85 8.39 7.67 0.42
N PRO A 86 7.28 7.09 -0.05
CA PRO A 86 6.54 6.10 0.70
C PRO A 86 7.43 4.92 1.10
N SER A 87 7.16 4.35 2.25
CA SER A 87 7.95 3.24 2.76
C SER A 87 7.88 2.03 1.83
N LEU A 88 9.02 1.37 1.62
CA LEU A 88 9.10 0.12 0.86
C LEU A 88 8.74 -1.07 1.75
N LEU A 89 8.02 -2.04 1.20
CA LEU A 89 7.70 -3.28 1.90
C LEU A 89 8.92 -4.16 2.21
N GLY A 90 10.07 -3.87 1.58
CA GLY A 90 11.27 -4.70 1.71
C GLY A 90 11.17 -6.05 1.03
N ILE A 91 10.24 -6.21 0.12
CA ILE A 91 9.98 -7.41 -0.66
C ILE A 91 10.41 -7.14 -2.10
N GLY A 92 10.99 -8.16 -2.75
CA GLY A 92 11.49 -8.00 -4.11
C GLY A 92 12.70 -7.09 -4.22
N ASN A 93 13.02 -6.68 -5.45
CA ASN A 93 14.17 -5.84 -5.73
C ASN A 93 13.77 -4.38 -5.90
N THR A 94 14.41 -3.51 -5.15
CA THR A 94 14.30 -2.06 -5.37
C THR A 94 15.31 -1.66 -6.43
N VAL A 95 14.83 -0.99 -7.48
CA VAL A 95 15.66 -0.52 -8.60
C VAL A 95 15.55 0.99 -8.71
N VAL A 96 16.70 1.63 -8.85
CA VAL A 96 16.77 3.06 -9.17
C VAL A 96 17.41 3.22 -10.55
N SER A 97 16.74 3.94 -11.44
CA SER A 97 17.21 4.19 -12.79
C SER A 97 17.16 5.68 -13.12
N THR A 98 17.96 6.10 -14.08
CA THR A 98 17.90 7.47 -14.60
C THR A 98 16.65 7.66 -15.45
N VAL A 99 16.11 8.87 -15.46
CA VAL A 99 15.01 9.26 -16.37
C VAL A 99 15.57 9.52 -17.76
N ASP A 100 16.71 10.18 -17.84
CA ASP A 100 17.40 10.53 -19.08
C ASP A 100 18.57 9.59 -19.39
N TYR A 101 19.16 9.74 -20.58
CA TYR A 101 20.35 9.01 -21.03
C TYR A 101 21.62 9.39 -20.24
N TYR A 102 21.60 9.20 -18.94
CA TYR A 102 22.79 9.40 -18.13
C TYR A 102 23.66 8.13 -18.16
N GLN A 103 24.95 8.32 -18.46
CA GLN A 103 25.92 7.22 -18.43
C GLN A 103 26.31 6.91 -16.99
N GLY A 104 25.76 5.87 -16.42
CA GLY A 104 26.12 5.39 -15.09
C GLY A 104 25.14 4.37 -14.57
N ASN A 105 25.66 3.41 -13.81
CA ASN A 105 24.81 2.43 -13.12
C ASN A 105 24.43 2.98 -11.76
N ILE A 106 23.14 2.96 -11.44
CA ILE A 106 22.65 3.28 -10.10
C ILE A 106 22.45 1.95 -9.35
N VAL A 107 23.14 1.81 -8.22
CA VAL A 107 23.05 0.64 -7.36
C VAL A 107 22.35 1.03 -6.08
N PHE A 108 21.22 0.40 -5.81
CA PHE A 108 20.51 0.58 -4.55
C PHE A 108 21.23 -0.20 -3.43
N VAL A 109 21.55 0.48 -2.33
CA VAL A 109 22.26 -0.09 -1.19
C VAL A 109 21.54 0.22 0.12
N PRO A 110 21.60 -0.68 1.12
CA PRO A 110 21.10 -0.39 2.44
C PRO A 110 21.80 0.83 3.08
N ARG A 111 21.10 1.53 3.98
CA ARG A 111 21.59 2.72 4.69
C ARG A 111 22.98 2.52 5.29
N GLU A 112 23.20 1.40 5.96
CA GLU A 112 24.46 1.11 6.66
C GLU A 112 25.64 1.03 5.69
N LYS A 113 25.40 0.54 4.48
CA LYS A 113 26.43 0.39 3.44
C LYS A 113 26.74 1.69 2.73
N MET A 114 25.82 2.66 2.72
CA MET A 114 26.01 3.94 2.04
C MET A 114 27.26 4.67 2.52
N ARG A 115 27.61 4.56 3.80
CA ARG A 115 28.79 5.17 4.41
C ARG A 115 30.11 4.62 3.83
N THR A 116 30.16 3.31 3.56
CA THR A 116 31.38 2.60 3.12
C THR A 116 31.49 2.46 1.61
N THR A 117 30.46 2.82 0.85
CA THR A 117 30.46 2.76 -0.62
C THR A 117 31.19 3.92 -1.25
N GLY A 118 31.74 3.71 -2.46
CA GLY A 118 32.33 4.79 -3.26
C GLY A 118 33.82 5.04 -3.02
N HIS A 119 34.50 4.27 -2.16
CA HIS A 119 35.93 4.47 -1.90
C HIS A 119 36.86 3.74 -2.91
N ASN A 120 36.27 2.94 -3.79
CA ASN A 120 37.05 2.20 -4.77
C ASN A 120 37.22 3.00 -6.05
N LYS A 121 38.47 3.30 -6.41
CA LYS A 121 38.82 4.08 -7.63
C LYS A 121 38.30 3.45 -8.94
N TRP A 122 38.09 2.14 -8.96
CA TRP A 122 37.58 1.41 -10.13
C TRP A 122 36.07 1.55 -10.32
N LEU A 123 35.36 1.97 -9.29
CA LEU A 123 33.89 2.09 -9.26
C LEU A 123 33.43 3.56 -9.23
N LYS A 124 34.25 4.47 -9.76
CA LYS A 124 34.00 5.92 -9.73
C LYS A 124 32.70 6.35 -10.42
N ASN A 125 32.31 5.61 -11.46
CA ASN A 125 31.12 5.95 -12.26
C ASN A 125 29.84 5.34 -11.71
N ILE A 126 29.93 4.54 -10.64
CA ILE A 126 28.74 3.97 -10.01
C ILE A 126 28.11 5.02 -9.11
N ILE A 127 26.81 5.17 -9.26
CA ILE A 127 25.97 5.98 -8.36
C ILE A 127 25.34 5.04 -7.36
N TYR A 128 25.52 5.33 -6.08
CA TYR A 128 24.90 4.57 -5.00
C TYR A 128 23.67 5.32 -4.52
N ALA A 129 22.54 4.63 -4.46
CA ALA A 129 21.27 5.15 -3.97
C ALA A 129 20.89 4.46 -2.66
N SER A 130 20.34 5.18 -1.71
CA SER A 130 19.87 4.65 -0.44
C SER A 130 18.70 5.45 0.09
N LEU A 131 17.74 4.78 0.71
CA LEU A 131 16.65 5.40 1.46
C LEU A 131 17.06 5.64 2.91
N ASN A 132 16.83 6.87 3.38
CA ASN A 132 17.04 7.25 4.76
C ASN A 132 15.98 8.27 5.17
N ASP A 133 15.24 7.96 6.24
CA ASP A 133 14.18 8.81 6.81
C ASP A 133 13.22 9.37 5.72
N GLY A 134 12.61 8.46 4.93
CA GLY A 134 11.67 8.83 3.86
C GLY A 134 12.28 9.60 2.69
N SER A 135 13.60 9.74 2.61
CA SER A 135 14.27 10.45 1.51
C SER A 135 15.24 9.53 0.77
N LEU A 136 15.30 9.67 -0.56
CA LEU A 136 16.29 9.00 -1.39
C LEU A 136 17.55 9.86 -1.47
N TYR A 137 18.69 9.27 -1.16
CA TYR A 137 20.00 9.89 -1.26
C TYR A 137 20.83 9.19 -2.32
N LEU A 138 21.49 9.98 -3.15
CA LEU A 138 22.44 9.49 -4.14
C LEU A 138 23.84 10.03 -3.87
N LYS A 139 24.84 9.14 -4.04
CA LYS A 139 26.28 9.42 -3.85
C LYS A 139 27.06 8.81 -5.00
N SER A 140 28.05 9.55 -5.52
CA SER A 140 29.04 9.03 -6.46
C SER A 140 30.36 9.74 -6.28
N GLU A 141 31.45 9.10 -6.75
CA GLU A 141 32.78 9.72 -6.88
C GLU A 141 32.88 10.65 -8.11
N ASN A 142 32.06 10.38 -9.15
CA ASN A 142 32.03 11.18 -10.35
C ASN A 142 31.08 12.38 -10.16
N PRO A 143 31.57 13.62 -10.17
CA PRO A 143 30.73 14.79 -9.92
C PRO A 143 29.61 15.00 -10.94
N GLN A 144 29.68 14.36 -12.10
CA GLN A 144 28.64 14.44 -13.13
C GLN A 144 27.28 13.95 -12.65
N PHE A 145 27.21 13.09 -11.60
CA PHE A 145 25.93 12.65 -11.04
C PHE A 145 25.09 13.82 -10.47
N LEU A 146 25.72 14.93 -10.10
CA LEU A 146 25.03 16.12 -9.59
C LEU A 146 24.13 16.80 -10.63
N TYR A 147 24.32 16.50 -11.91
CA TYR A 147 23.44 17.00 -12.98
C TYR A 147 22.13 16.21 -13.13
N LEU A 148 21.94 15.14 -12.36
CA LEU A 148 20.67 14.42 -12.35
C LEU A 148 19.57 15.27 -11.72
N GLY A 149 18.55 15.63 -12.51
CA GLY A 149 17.40 16.37 -12.03
C GLY A 149 16.37 15.46 -11.35
N SER A 150 16.18 14.24 -11.88
CA SER A 150 15.26 13.25 -11.34
C SER A 150 15.73 11.82 -11.62
N VAL A 151 15.19 10.86 -10.88
CA VAL A 151 15.41 9.43 -11.07
C VAL A 151 14.09 8.68 -10.94
N LYS A 152 14.01 7.51 -11.56
CA LYS A 152 12.89 6.58 -11.40
C LYS A 152 13.24 5.58 -10.30
N LEU A 153 12.37 5.49 -9.30
CA LEU A 153 12.43 4.49 -8.24
C LEU A 153 11.34 3.46 -8.47
N THR A 154 11.73 2.23 -8.71
CA THR A 154 10.83 1.09 -8.87
C THR A 154 10.93 0.20 -7.65
N GLY A 155 9.81 -0.10 -7.04
CA GLY A 155 9.75 -0.94 -5.84
C GLY A 155 8.33 -1.33 -5.48
N ILE A 156 8.19 -2.06 -4.38
CA ILE A 156 6.90 -2.41 -3.80
C ILE A 156 6.70 -1.53 -2.57
N PHE A 157 5.81 -0.56 -2.70
CA PHE A 157 5.52 0.38 -1.61
C PHE A 157 4.49 -0.19 -0.65
N ASP A 158 4.62 0.14 0.63
CA ASP A 158 3.64 -0.21 1.66
C ASP A 158 2.32 0.52 1.39
N ASP A 159 2.42 1.85 1.20
CA ASP A 159 1.31 2.66 0.73
C ASP A 159 1.36 2.84 -0.79
N ALA A 160 0.58 1.99 -1.48
CA ALA A 160 0.47 2.05 -2.93
C ALA A 160 -0.32 3.27 -3.41
N LYS A 161 -1.26 3.79 -2.60
CA LYS A 161 -2.03 5.00 -2.90
C LYS A 161 -1.11 6.20 -2.95
N GLU A 162 -0.30 6.39 -1.91
CA GLU A 162 0.66 7.49 -1.84
C GLU A 162 1.69 7.43 -3.00
N ALA A 163 2.21 6.23 -3.28
CA ALA A 163 3.11 6.03 -4.42
C ALA A 163 2.46 6.40 -5.76
N THR A 164 1.17 6.08 -5.95
CA THR A 164 0.44 6.46 -7.17
C THR A 164 0.27 7.97 -7.28
N LEU A 165 -0.03 8.67 -6.19
CA LEU A 165 -0.20 10.12 -6.17
C LEU A 165 1.11 10.86 -6.51
N LEU A 166 2.28 10.31 -6.20
CA LEU A 166 3.57 10.88 -6.58
C LEU A 166 3.85 10.82 -8.09
N THR A 167 3.08 10.06 -8.87
CA THR A 167 3.25 10.00 -10.32
C THR A 167 2.57 11.16 -11.07
N GLY A 168 1.78 12.00 -10.42
CA GLY A 168 1.14 13.20 -10.96
C GLY A 168 -0.29 13.41 -10.46
N ASP A 169 -0.89 14.52 -10.88
CA ASP A 169 -2.30 14.88 -10.59
C ASP A 169 -3.26 14.03 -11.45
N ILE A 170 -3.36 12.76 -11.14
CA ILE A 170 -4.21 11.80 -11.86
C ILE A 170 -5.27 11.27 -10.88
N ASN A 171 -6.50 11.09 -11.37
CA ASN A 171 -7.52 10.41 -10.59
C ASN A 171 -7.06 8.99 -10.25
N ILE A 172 -6.94 8.68 -8.97
CA ILE A 172 -6.43 7.38 -8.50
C ILE A 172 -7.29 6.22 -9.01
N LEU A 173 -8.60 6.42 -9.19
CA LEU A 173 -9.53 5.38 -9.63
C LEU A 173 -9.21 4.84 -11.02
N ASP A 174 -8.63 5.68 -11.89
CA ASP A 174 -8.27 5.31 -13.27
C ASP A 174 -6.89 4.61 -13.35
N MET A 175 -6.12 4.66 -12.26
CA MET A 175 -4.79 4.08 -12.23
C MET A 175 -4.81 2.57 -12.00
N LYS A 176 -3.80 1.87 -12.55
CA LYS A 176 -3.61 0.44 -12.33
C LYS A 176 -3.36 0.17 -10.85
N PHE A 177 -4.12 -0.75 -10.28
CA PHE A 177 -3.88 -1.25 -8.93
C PHE A 177 -2.68 -2.22 -8.93
N PRO A 178 -1.65 -1.99 -8.12
CA PRO A 178 -0.40 -2.76 -8.17
C PRO A 178 -0.50 -4.08 -7.38
N LEU A 179 -1.32 -4.98 -7.88
CA LEU A 179 -1.49 -6.33 -7.34
C LEU A 179 -1.71 -7.31 -8.49
N GLU A 180 -1.04 -8.44 -8.43
CA GLU A 180 -1.25 -9.50 -9.42
C GLU A 180 -2.66 -10.08 -9.37
N GLY A 181 -3.16 -10.51 -10.53
CA GLY A 181 -4.54 -10.97 -10.69
C GLY A 181 -4.92 -12.15 -9.79
N SER A 182 -3.96 -13.02 -9.46
CA SER A 182 -4.18 -14.18 -8.61
C SER A 182 -4.62 -13.85 -7.17
N PHE A 183 -4.30 -12.65 -6.67
CA PHE A 183 -4.63 -12.23 -5.31
C PHE A 183 -5.85 -11.32 -5.21
N ILE A 184 -6.38 -10.85 -6.33
CA ILE A 184 -7.49 -9.87 -6.34
C ILE A 184 -8.72 -10.44 -5.62
N ASN A 185 -9.16 -11.63 -5.99
CA ASN A 185 -10.35 -12.24 -5.37
C ASN A 185 -10.16 -12.48 -3.87
N ALA A 186 -8.96 -12.93 -3.46
CA ALA A 186 -8.66 -13.13 -2.05
C ALA A 186 -8.69 -11.80 -1.26
N MET A 187 -8.21 -10.72 -1.87
CA MET A 187 -8.26 -9.38 -1.27
C MET A 187 -9.70 -8.90 -1.12
N ILE A 188 -10.52 -9.02 -2.17
CA ILE A 188 -11.95 -8.62 -2.14
C ILE A 188 -12.69 -9.37 -1.05
N GLN A 189 -12.52 -10.69 -0.95
CA GLN A 189 -13.15 -11.49 0.09
C GLN A 189 -12.77 -11.04 1.50
N LEU A 190 -11.48 -10.69 1.74
CA LEU A 190 -11.04 -10.18 3.04
C LEU A 190 -11.68 -8.83 3.38
N ILE A 191 -11.83 -7.94 2.39
CA ILE A 191 -12.47 -6.63 2.57
C ILE A 191 -13.96 -6.83 2.87
N VAL A 192 -14.65 -7.63 2.08
CA VAL A 192 -16.09 -7.92 2.28
C VAL A 192 -16.32 -8.56 3.65
N GLN A 193 -15.47 -9.49 4.07
CA GLN A 193 -15.55 -10.10 5.39
C GLN A 193 -15.35 -9.10 6.53
N GLU A 194 -14.41 -8.15 6.40
CA GLU A 194 -14.20 -7.09 7.41
C GLU A 194 -15.41 -6.15 7.47
N LEU A 195 -15.92 -5.70 6.32
CA LEU A 195 -17.02 -4.76 6.24
C LEU A 195 -18.36 -5.41 6.63
N SER A 196 -18.66 -6.63 6.18
CA SER A 196 -19.86 -7.36 6.58
C SER A 196 -19.85 -7.69 8.07
N GLY A 197 -18.70 -8.07 8.64
CA GLY A 197 -18.56 -8.29 10.08
C GLY A 197 -18.76 -7.02 10.92
N ALA A 198 -18.48 -5.85 10.38
CA ALA A 198 -18.74 -4.58 11.04
C ALA A 198 -20.22 -4.16 10.98
N VAL A 199 -20.89 -4.49 9.88
CA VAL A 199 -22.35 -4.24 9.70
C VAL A 199 -23.18 -5.27 10.44
N TYR A 200 -22.70 -6.49 10.55
CA TYR A 200 -23.37 -7.62 11.20
C TYR A 200 -23.10 -7.71 12.70
N LYS A 201 -22.85 -6.61 13.37
CA LYS A 201 -23.18 -6.52 14.80
C LYS A 201 -24.67 -6.19 14.87
N PRO A 202 -25.53 -7.17 15.13
CA PRO A 202 -26.94 -6.94 15.09
C PRO A 202 -27.33 -6.09 16.29
N GLU A 203 -27.57 -4.82 16.06
CA GLU A 203 -28.62 -4.15 16.81
C GLU A 203 -29.97 -4.85 16.57
N ASP A 204 -30.13 -5.52 15.42
CA ASP A 204 -31.30 -6.33 15.09
C ASP A 204 -31.51 -7.61 15.92
N ASN A 205 -30.50 -8.15 16.60
CA ASN A 205 -30.75 -9.20 17.59
C ASN A 205 -31.39 -8.67 18.89
N ILE A 206 -31.47 -7.36 19.05
CA ILE A 206 -32.21 -6.69 20.13
C ILE A 206 -33.54 -6.17 19.59
N ASN A 207 -33.72 -6.11 18.28
CA ASN A 207 -34.89 -5.52 17.64
C ASN A 207 -35.84 -6.58 17.10
N ASN A 208 -36.98 -6.65 17.73
CA ASN A 208 -38.31 -7.02 17.28
C ASN A 208 -38.65 -8.49 17.03
N SER A 209 -37.88 -9.34 16.42
CA SER A 209 -38.38 -10.70 16.13
C SER A 209 -38.30 -11.65 17.33
N ALA A 210 -37.38 -11.40 18.26
CA ALA A 210 -37.27 -12.16 19.50
C ALA A 210 -38.24 -11.64 20.59
N ASP A 211 -38.49 -10.30 20.61
CA ASP A 211 -39.48 -9.69 21.52
C ASP A 211 -40.90 -10.07 21.14
N ASP A 212 -41.25 -10.05 19.87
CA ASP A 212 -42.59 -10.41 19.39
C ASP A 212 -42.93 -11.89 19.64
N LEU A 213 -41.95 -12.79 19.55
CA LEU A 213 -42.14 -14.20 19.87
C LEU A 213 -42.30 -14.45 21.40
N ALA A 214 -41.60 -13.69 22.23
CA ALA A 214 -41.72 -13.76 23.68
C ALA A 214 -43.07 -13.19 24.15
N ASP A 215 -43.52 -12.08 23.58
CA ASP A 215 -44.84 -11.47 23.89
C ASP A 215 -46.01 -12.33 23.42
N ILE A 216 -45.92 -12.97 22.26
CA ILE A 216 -46.91 -13.94 21.79
C ILE A 216 -46.94 -15.14 22.70
N GLY A 217 -45.81 -15.63 23.20
CA GLY A 217 -45.70 -16.73 24.15
C GLY A 217 -46.34 -16.40 25.50
N ILE A 218 -46.15 -15.19 26.02
CA ILE A 218 -46.70 -14.71 27.28
C ILE A 218 -48.23 -14.51 27.17
N SER A 219 -48.70 -13.94 26.05
CA SER A 219 -50.14 -13.75 25.83
C SER A 219 -50.88 -15.07 25.69
N SER A 220 -50.30 -16.10 25.08
CA SER A 220 -50.91 -17.43 24.97
C SER A 220 -50.93 -18.19 26.29
N SER A 221 -49.97 -17.96 27.20
CA SER A 221 -49.94 -18.57 28.52
C SER A 221 -50.95 -17.94 29.49
N LYS A 222 -51.16 -16.65 29.43
CA LYS A 222 -52.20 -15.94 30.23
C LYS A 222 -53.60 -16.37 29.84
N ASN A 223 -53.88 -16.57 28.55
CA ASN A 223 -55.21 -17.07 28.10
C ASN A 223 -55.49 -18.53 28.47
N ARG A 224 -54.49 -19.33 28.80
CA ARG A 224 -54.70 -20.69 29.30
C ARG A 224 -54.98 -20.74 30.80
N GLN A 225 -54.49 -19.83 31.61
CA GLN A 225 -54.76 -19.78 33.05
C GLN A 225 -56.15 -19.27 33.38
N THR A 226 -56.74 -18.37 32.58
CA THR A 226 -58.10 -17.86 32.80
C THR A 226 -59.22 -18.85 32.40
N LYS A 227 -58.91 -19.96 31.69
CA LYS A 227 -59.89 -20.98 31.32
C LYS A 227 -59.96 -22.15 32.29
N ASN A 228 -59.09 -22.23 33.30
CA ASN A 228 -59.11 -23.33 34.31
C ASN A 228 -59.65 -22.86 35.66
N GLU A 229 -60.23 -21.66 35.78
CA GLU A 229 -60.86 -21.16 37.00
C GLU A 229 -62.39 -20.92 36.87
N GLU A 230 -63.04 -21.51 35.85
CA GLU A 230 -64.46 -21.67 35.74
C GLU A 230 -64.78 -23.21 35.79
#